data_30da6d89b31bfe815c63302550b0e2d9
#
_entry.id   30da6d89b31bfe815c63302550b0e2d9
#
_cell.length_a   1.000
_cell.length_b   1.000
_cell.length_c   1.000
_cell.angle_alpha   90.00
_cell.angle_beta   90.00
_cell.angle_gamma   90.00
#
_symmetry.space_group_name_H-M   'P 1'
#
loop_
_entity.id
_entity.type
_entity.pdbx_description
1 polymer ?
#
loop_
_entity_poly.entity_id
_entity_poly.type
_entity_poly.pdbx_seq_one_letter_code
_entity_poly.pdbx_strand_id
1 'polypeptide(L)'
;MYSYEHDIYAGFAFDTGDISWDVGYLYYNYDKEAEFDFSEVYIGVGIGNFSAQYNVLADTEADEAPGQDFGFGEAYYLSLDYGFEIGNGVGIGLHIGHHDGDFAEAFNGNAEGYYDYNVTISKGGFTFMISDTDVKGGAAEGGYDNDQVKFVVSYAVDIEM
;
A
#
# COMPACT_ATOMS: atom_id res chain seq x y z
N MET A 1 20.00 0.68 -7.68
CA MET A 1 19.49 0.11 -6.40
C MET A 1 19.56 1.25 -5.40
N TYR A 2 18.44 1.63 -4.81
CA TYR A 2 18.39 2.68 -3.78
C TYR A 2 18.87 2.16 -2.43
N SER A 3 19.40 3.03 -1.57
CA SER A 3 19.95 2.70 -0.26
C SER A 3 19.05 3.14 0.89
N TYR A 4 18.12 4.07 0.64
CA TYR A 4 17.10 4.52 1.59
C TYR A 4 15.82 4.95 0.86
N GLU A 5 14.73 5.01 1.63
CA GLU A 5 13.48 5.66 1.28
C GLU A 5 13.10 6.60 2.41
N HIS A 6 12.67 7.80 2.08
CA HIS A 6 12.24 8.81 3.03
C HIS A 6 10.89 9.39 2.60
N ASP A 7 9.86 9.14 3.40
CA ASP A 7 8.50 9.53 3.07
C ASP A 7 8.13 10.83 3.77
N ILE A 8 7.51 11.74 3.02
CA ILE A 8 6.97 12.99 3.52
C ILE A 8 5.49 13.02 3.15
N TYR A 9 4.63 13.19 4.14
CA TYR A 9 3.20 13.24 3.91
C TYR A 9 2.53 14.41 4.62
N ALA A 10 1.42 14.88 4.04
CA ALA A 10 0.53 15.86 4.64
C ALA A 10 -0.91 15.61 4.18
N GLY A 11 -1.86 15.80 5.08
CA GLY A 11 -3.27 15.54 4.76
C GLY A 11 -4.23 16.14 5.76
N PHE A 12 -5.52 15.87 5.53
CA PHE A 12 -6.62 16.29 6.38
C PHE A 12 -7.54 15.10 6.64
N ALA A 13 -7.79 14.84 7.93
CA ALA A 13 -8.79 13.88 8.37
C ALA A 13 -9.99 14.63 8.95
N PHE A 14 -11.21 14.24 8.59
CA PHE A 14 -12.46 14.84 9.06
C PHE A 14 -13.62 13.85 8.96
N ASP A 15 -14.70 14.12 9.75
CA ASP A 15 -15.88 13.28 9.75
C ASP A 15 -17.09 14.01 9.14
N THR A 16 -17.94 13.25 8.45
CA THR A 16 -19.26 13.69 8.00
C THR A 16 -20.32 12.68 8.42
N GLY A 17 -20.95 12.93 9.56
CA GLY A 17 -21.84 11.94 10.19
C GLY A 17 -21.05 10.72 10.66
N ASP A 18 -21.44 9.53 10.19
CA ASP A 18 -20.79 8.26 10.55
C ASP A 18 -19.64 7.88 9.58
N ILE A 19 -19.30 8.78 8.67
CA ILE A 19 -18.25 8.55 7.66
C ILE A 19 -17.01 9.36 8.05
N SER A 20 -15.89 8.69 8.21
CA SER A 20 -14.56 9.30 8.31
C SER A 20 -13.89 9.43 6.95
N TRP A 21 -13.21 10.55 6.74
CA TRP A 21 -12.47 10.87 5.53
C TRP A 21 -11.02 11.17 5.86
N ASP A 22 -10.13 10.73 4.98
CA ASP A 22 -8.72 11.10 5.00
C ASP A 22 -8.29 11.42 3.57
N VAL A 23 -7.77 12.63 3.36
CA VAL A 23 -7.29 13.07 2.06
C VAL A 23 -5.90 13.66 2.21
N GLY A 24 -4.99 13.31 1.34
CA GLY A 24 -3.62 13.77 1.49
C GLY A 24 -2.76 13.56 0.28
N TYR A 25 -1.51 13.91 0.51
CA TYR A 25 -0.41 13.83 -0.43
C TYR A 25 0.76 13.13 0.26
N LEU A 26 1.40 12.22 -0.45
CA LEU A 26 2.53 11.44 0.00
C LEU A 26 3.65 11.57 -1.03
N TYR A 27 4.86 11.86 -0.59
CA TYR A 27 6.05 11.97 -1.41
C TYR A 27 7.09 10.96 -0.95
N TYR A 28 7.53 10.11 -1.85
CA TYR A 28 8.54 9.09 -1.66
C TYR A 28 9.85 9.60 -2.23
N ASN A 29 10.86 9.75 -1.37
CA ASN A 29 12.17 10.24 -1.73
C ASN A 29 13.23 9.16 -1.54
N TYR A 30 13.91 8.86 -2.61
CA TYR A 30 15.01 7.90 -2.67
C TYR A 30 16.35 8.63 -2.78
N ASP A 31 17.44 7.88 -2.82
CA ASP A 31 18.75 8.48 -3.10
C ASP A 31 18.84 8.93 -4.57
N LYS A 32 19.61 9.99 -4.77
CA LYS A 32 19.71 10.69 -6.07
C LYS A 32 20.12 9.78 -7.24
N GLU A 33 20.85 8.73 -6.96
CA GLU A 33 21.30 7.77 -7.98
C GLU A 33 20.16 6.84 -8.43
N ALA A 34 19.07 6.80 -7.71
CA ALA A 34 17.91 6.00 -8.08
C ALA A 34 17.08 6.64 -9.19
N GLU A 35 17.05 8.00 -9.26
CA GLU A 35 16.21 8.80 -10.18
C GLU A 35 14.76 8.25 -10.20
N PHE A 36 14.17 8.10 -8.99
CA PHE A 36 12.97 7.29 -8.82
C PHE A 36 12.00 7.89 -7.79
N ASP A 37 12.16 9.16 -7.46
CA ASP A 37 11.23 9.85 -6.58
C ASP A 37 9.85 9.91 -7.23
N PHE A 38 8.83 9.69 -6.42
CA PHE A 38 7.46 9.84 -6.88
C PHE A 38 6.54 10.36 -5.77
N SER A 39 5.35 10.72 -6.16
CA SER A 39 4.35 11.21 -5.24
C SER A 39 2.97 10.70 -5.59
N GLU A 40 2.10 10.63 -4.57
CA GLU A 40 0.72 10.22 -4.69
C GLU A 40 -0.22 11.24 -4.03
N VAL A 41 -1.42 11.35 -4.55
CA VAL A 41 -2.57 11.90 -3.84
C VAL A 41 -3.51 10.77 -3.48
N TYR A 42 -4.12 10.86 -2.29
CA TYR A 42 -5.04 9.81 -1.86
C TYR A 42 -6.32 10.36 -1.24
N ILE A 43 -7.34 9.51 -1.30
CA ILE A 43 -8.59 9.67 -0.56
C ILE A 43 -8.92 8.37 0.14
N GLY A 44 -9.12 8.44 1.47
CA GLY A 44 -9.58 7.37 2.31
C GLY A 44 -11.00 7.62 2.81
N VAL A 45 -11.77 6.57 3.00
CA VAL A 45 -13.10 6.60 3.59
C VAL A 45 -13.28 5.45 4.56
N GLY A 46 -13.89 5.73 5.73
CA GLY A 46 -14.23 4.72 6.73
C GLY A 46 -15.70 4.82 7.14
N ILE A 47 -16.36 3.68 7.32
CA ILE A 47 -17.70 3.59 7.86
C ILE A 47 -17.85 2.33 8.71
N GLY A 48 -18.09 2.50 10.01
CA GLY A 48 -18.15 1.37 10.93
C GLY A 48 -16.85 0.56 10.93
N ASN A 49 -16.92 -0.69 10.52
CA ASN A 49 -15.81 -1.62 10.46
C ASN A 49 -15.13 -1.71 9.07
N PHE A 50 -15.60 -0.95 8.11
CA PHE A 50 -15.14 -0.96 6.73
C PHE A 50 -14.34 0.30 6.41
N SER A 51 -13.25 0.17 5.66
CA SER A 51 -12.53 1.30 5.06
C SER A 51 -12.11 0.98 3.63
N ALA A 52 -11.90 2.05 2.87
CA ALA A 52 -11.35 2.00 1.53
C ALA A 52 -10.38 3.18 1.35
N GLN A 53 -9.32 2.97 0.59
CA GLN A 53 -8.40 4.05 0.21
C GLN A 53 -8.06 3.93 -1.27
N TYR A 54 -8.00 5.06 -1.94
CA TYR A 54 -7.61 5.18 -3.33
C TYR A 54 -6.46 6.17 -3.45
N ASN A 55 -5.31 5.65 -3.87
CA ASN A 55 -4.09 6.40 -4.15
C ASN A 55 -3.92 6.48 -5.66
N VAL A 56 -3.47 7.62 -6.17
CA VAL A 56 -3.10 7.78 -7.57
C VAL A 56 -1.73 8.45 -7.67
N LEU A 57 -0.95 8.05 -8.65
CA LEU A 57 0.30 8.71 -9.00
C LEU A 57 0.04 10.19 -9.28
N ALA A 58 0.75 11.07 -8.61
CA ALA A 58 0.66 12.51 -8.83
C ALA A 58 1.78 13.02 -9.73
N ASP A 59 3.01 12.53 -9.53
CA ASP A 59 4.21 12.90 -10.29
C ASP A 59 5.33 11.91 -10.00
N THR A 60 6.30 11.78 -10.92
CA THR A 60 7.50 10.96 -10.74
C THR A 60 8.69 11.52 -11.50
N GLU A 61 9.90 11.25 -11.00
CA GLU A 61 11.16 11.54 -11.70
C GLU A 61 11.56 10.43 -12.69
N ALA A 62 10.89 9.27 -12.63
CA ALA A 62 11.23 8.13 -13.48
C ALA A 62 10.95 8.43 -14.96
N ASP A 63 11.88 8.04 -15.82
CA ASP A 63 11.72 8.16 -17.26
C ASP A 63 10.76 7.10 -17.82
N GLU A 64 9.84 7.52 -18.69
CA GLU A 64 8.94 6.62 -19.41
C GLU A 64 9.69 5.83 -20.51
N ALA A 65 9.49 4.53 -20.54
CA ALA A 65 9.88 3.73 -21.69
C ALA A 65 8.85 3.86 -22.84
N PRO A 66 9.20 3.52 -24.08
CA PRO A 66 8.26 3.60 -25.19
C PRO A 66 6.97 2.82 -24.96
N GLY A 67 5.86 3.54 -24.90
CA GLY A 67 4.50 3.00 -24.70
C GLY A 67 4.03 3.03 -23.25
N GLN A 68 4.82 3.57 -22.32
CA GLN A 68 4.41 3.82 -20.93
C GLN A 68 3.85 5.24 -20.77
N ASP A 69 2.96 5.42 -19.81
CA ASP A 69 2.42 6.71 -19.37
C ASP A 69 2.51 6.79 -17.83
N PHE A 70 3.32 7.73 -17.34
CA PHE A 70 3.51 8.01 -15.91
C PHE A 70 2.82 9.31 -15.51
N GLY A 71 1.86 9.77 -16.29
CA GLY A 71 1.09 10.98 -16.02
C GLY A 71 0.22 10.86 -14.76
N PHE A 72 -0.34 12.00 -14.36
CA PHE A 72 -1.25 12.07 -13.21
C PHE A 72 -2.43 11.12 -13.35
N GLY A 73 -2.58 10.20 -12.39
CA GLY A 73 -3.70 9.27 -12.34
C GLY A 73 -3.57 8.02 -13.21
N GLU A 74 -2.47 7.88 -13.98
CA GLU A 74 -2.25 6.73 -14.87
C GLU A 74 -1.79 5.47 -14.12
N ALA A 75 -1.40 5.62 -12.86
CA ALA A 75 -1.18 4.49 -11.97
C ALA A 75 -1.91 4.69 -10.64
N TYR A 76 -2.43 3.61 -10.07
CA TYR A 76 -3.19 3.68 -8.83
C TYR A 76 -3.03 2.45 -7.94
N TYR A 77 -3.38 2.65 -6.67
CA TYR A 77 -3.63 1.60 -5.70
C TYR A 77 -4.99 1.82 -5.04
N LEU A 78 -5.85 0.80 -5.08
CA LEU A 78 -7.14 0.77 -4.38
C LEU A 78 -7.10 -0.32 -3.31
N SER A 79 -7.32 0.05 -2.05
CA SER A 79 -7.48 -0.93 -0.96
C SER A 79 -8.90 -0.93 -0.39
N LEU A 80 -9.31 -2.09 0.08
CA LEU A 80 -10.53 -2.31 0.86
C LEU A 80 -10.17 -3.11 2.11
N ASP A 81 -10.63 -2.63 3.26
CA ASP A 81 -10.35 -3.23 4.55
C ASP A 81 -11.63 -3.47 5.35
N TYR A 82 -11.66 -4.55 6.10
CA TYR A 82 -12.73 -4.84 7.05
C TYR A 82 -12.16 -5.39 8.35
N GLY A 83 -12.43 -4.71 9.48
CA GLY A 83 -11.93 -5.11 10.80
C GLY A 83 -13.05 -5.34 11.80
N PHE A 84 -12.94 -6.38 12.63
CA PHE A 84 -13.90 -6.65 13.68
C PHE A 84 -13.26 -7.37 14.88
N GLU A 85 -13.90 -7.28 16.04
CA GLU A 85 -13.48 -7.97 17.26
C GLU A 85 -14.35 -9.21 17.51
N ILE A 86 -13.71 -10.34 17.84
CA ILE A 86 -14.39 -11.60 18.19
C ILE A 86 -14.47 -11.88 19.68
N GLY A 87 -14.16 -10.89 20.50
CA GLY A 87 -14.18 -10.96 21.96
C GLY A 87 -12.81 -11.15 22.60
N ASN A 88 -12.72 -10.84 23.88
CA ASN A 88 -11.49 -10.87 24.68
C ASN A 88 -10.33 -10.02 24.11
N GLY A 89 -10.64 -8.95 23.36
CA GLY A 89 -9.65 -8.09 22.73
C GLY A 89 -8.91 -8.76 21.56
N VAL A 90 -9.53 -9.75 20.89
CA VAL A 90 -8.99 -10.35 19.68
C VAL A 90 -9.60 -9.68 18.46
N GLY A 91 -8.79 -8.94 17.71
CA GLY A 91 -9.16 -8.32 16.44
C GLY A 91 -8.89 -9.23 15.26
N ILE A 92 -9.77 -9.19 14.27
CA ILE A 92 -9.61 -9.80 12.95
C ILE A 92 -9.62 -8.68 11.92
N GLY A 93 -8.66 -8.69 11.00
CA GLY A 93 -8.62 -7.80 9.84
C GLY A 93 -8.60 -8.59 8.56
N LEU A 94 -9.32 -8.09 7.56
CA LEU A 94 -9.34 -8.59 6.19
C LEU A 94 -8.94 -7.43 5.27
N HIS A 95 -8.07 -7.70 4.33
CA HIS A 95 -7.57 -6.71 3.38
C HIS A 95 -7.53 -7.28 1.97
N ILE A 96 -7.86 -6.45 1.00
CA ILE A 96 -7.58 -6.66 -0.41
C ILE A 96 -7.16 -5.33 -1.03
N GLY A 97 -6.08 -5.35 -1.81
CA GLY A 97 -5.57 -4.23 -2.59
C GLY A 97 -5.47 -4.57 -4.07
N HIS A 98 -5.48 -3.56 -4.92
CA HIS A 98 -5.25 -3.69 -6.36
C HIS A 98 -4.35 -2.56 -6.84
N HIS A 99 -3.22 -2.95 -7.39
CA HIS A 99 -2.28 -2.07 -8.09
C HIS A 99 -2.48 -2.18 -9.59
N ASP A 100 -2.44 -1.05 -10.31
CA ASP A 100 -2.52 -1.02 -11.76
C ASP A 100 -1.88 0.25 -12.32
N GLY A 101 -1.53 0.21 -13.62
CA GLY A 101 -0.94 1.29 -14.37
C GLY A 101 0.55 1.11 -14.63
N ASP A 102 1.04 1.75 -15.69
CA ASP A 102 2.39 1.56 -16.22
C ASP A 102 3.48 1.84 -15.19
N PHE A 103 3.31 2.85 -14.34
CA PHE A 103 4.27 3.16 -13.28
C PHE A 103 4.30 2.05 -12.21
N ALA A 104 3.12 1.56 -11.78
CA ALA A 104 3.04 0.49 -10.80
C ALA A 104 3.66 -0.81 -11.33
N GLU A 105 3.44 -1.11 -12.63
CA GLU A 105 4.04 -2.25 -13.31
C GLU A 105 5.56 -2.12 -13.40
N ALA A 106 6.08 -0.95 -13.78
CA ALA A 106 7.51 -0.68 -13.87
C ALA A 106 8.18 -0.77 -12.49
N PHE A 107 7.56 -0.20 -11.46
CA PHE A 107 8.07 -0.22 -10.09
C PHE A 107 8.14 -1.65 -9.53
N ASN A 108 7.13 -2.45 -9.75
CA ASN A 108 7.03 -3.82 -9.23
C ASN A 108 7.66 -4.88 -10.15
N GLY A 109 8.08 -4.48 -11.36
CA GLY A 109 8.66 -5.40 -12.34
C GLY A 109 7.67 -6.39 -12.93
N ASN A 110 6.39 -6.06 -12.95
CA ASN A 110 5.30 -6.84 -13.52
C ASN A 110 4.81 -6.19 -14.81
N ALA A 111 4.32 -7.00 -15.72
CA ALA A 111 3.74 -6.55 -16.99
C ALA A 111 2.21 -6.37 -16.93
N GLU A 112 1.59 -6.52 -15.78
CA GLU A 112 0.15 -6.38 -15.57
C GLU A 112 -0.11 -5.99 -14.11
N GLY A 113 -1.21 -5.31 -13.84
CA GLY A 113 -1.67 -5.00 -12.48
C GLY A 113 -1.87 -6.28 -11.66
N TYR A 114 -1.84 -6.16 -10.35
CA TYR A 114 -1.96 -7.30 -9.44
C TYR A 114 -2.78 -6.97 -8.20
N TYR A 115 -3.29 -8.03 -7.57
CA TYR A 115 -3.95 -7.97 -6.27
C TYR A 115 -2.99 -8.38 -5.15
N ASP A 116 -3.10 -7.72 -4.01
CA ASP A 116 -2.59 -8.20 -2.73
C ASP A 116 -3.77 -8.43 -1.77
N TYR A 117 -3.60 -9.39 -0.88
CA TYR A 117 -4.63 -9.70 0.10
C TYR A 117 -4.02 -10.29 1.38
N ASN A 118 -4.61 -9.96 2.51
CA ASN A 118 -4.17 -10.51 3.77
C ASN A 118 -5.30 -10.71 4.78
N VAL A 119 -5.01 -11.55 5.76
CA VAL A 119 -5.81 -11.76 6.96
C VAL A 119 -4.93 -11.55 8.17
N THR A 120 -5.40 -10.75 9.12
CA THR A 120 -4.71 -10.50 10.38
C THR A 120 -5.48 -10.97 11.58
N ILE A 121 -4.76 -11.43 12.60
CA ILE A 121 -5.26 -11.70 13.94
C ILE A 121 -4.40 -10.89 14.91
N SER A 122 -5.03 -10.05 15.72
CA SER A 122 -4.32 -9.15 16.64
C SER A 122 -4.80 -9.30 18.08
N LYS A 123 -3.87 -9.15 19.04
CA LYS A 123 -4.16 -9.09 20.46
C LYS A 123 -2.98 -8.52 21.25
N GLY A 124 -3.26 -7.54 22.15
CA GLY A 124 -2.28 -7.05 23.11
C GLY A 124 -0.99 -6.53 22.49
N GLY A 125 -1.09 -5.81 21.35
CA GLY A 125 0.05 -5.30 20.60
C GLY A 125 0.65 -6.29 19.60
N PHE A 126 0.37 -7.58 19.71
CA PHE A 126 0.80 -8.57 18.73
C PHE A 126 -0.17 -8.64 17.54
N THR A 127 0.37 -8.77 16.35
CA THR A 127 -0.37 -9.08 15.14
C THR A 127 0.32 -10.22 14.39
N PHE A 128 -0.47 -11.21 14.03
CA PHE A 128 -0.09 -12.26 13.10
C PHE A 128 -0.82 -12.04 11.79
N MET A 129 -0.11 -12.02 10.67
CA MET A 129 -0.66 -11.80 9.34
C MET A 129 -0.28 -12.95 8.41
N ILE A 130 -1.23 -13.38 7.61
CA ILE A 130 -1.04 -14.23 6.44
C ILE A 130 -1.33 -13.35 5.24
N SER A 131 -0.37 -13.19 4.36
CA SER A 131 -0.45 -12.34 3.17
C SER A 131 -0.02 -13.09 1.93
N ASP A 132 -0.63 -12.76 0.80
CA ASP A 132 -0.31 -13.29 -0.52
C ASP A 132 -0.62 -12.26 -1.60
N THR A 133 -0.13 -12.48 -2.81
CA THR A 133 -0.40 -11.67 -4.00
C THR A 133 -0.63 -12.58 -5.19
N ASP A 134 -1.26 -12.09 -6.26
CA ASP A 134 -1.37 -12.79 -7.54
C ASP A 134 -0.36 -12.28 -8.59
N VAL A 135 0.75 -11.69 -8.12
CA VAL A 135 1.82 -11.18 -8.97
C VAL A 135 2.32 -12.24 -9.93
N LYS A 136 2.09 -12.03 -11.23
CA LYS A 136 2.58 -12.91 -12.28
C LYS A 136 3.90 -12.39 -12.83
N GLY A 137 4.92 -13.14 -12.72
CA GLY A 137 6.18 -12.75 -13.30
C GLY A 137 7.28 -12.86 -12.29
N GLY A 138 7.97 -13.92 -12.49
CA GLY A 138 8.98 -14.40 -11.62
C GLY A 138 10.07 -13.42 -11.33
N ALA A 139 10.60 -13.61 -10.18
CA ALA A 139 11.95 -13.30 -9.90
C ALA A 139 12.82 -13.68 -11.10
N ALA A 140 13.50 -12.70 -11.69
CA ALA A 140 14.70 -12.99 -12.46
C ALA A 140 15.54 -13.98 -11.64
N GLU A 141 16.26 -14.89 -12.30
CA GLU A 141 17.02 -15.97 -11.65
C GLU A 141 17.76 -15.45 -10.39
N GLY A 142 17.27 -15.82 -9.19
CA GLY A 142 17.77 -15.34 -7.90
C GLY A 142 16.97 -14.21 -7.21
N GLY A 143 15.84 -13.76 -7.76
CA GLY A 143 14.94 -12.80 -7.11
C GLY A 143 13.95 -13.45 -6.15
N TYR A 144 13.22 -12.63 -5.39
CA TYR A 144 12.14 -13.09 -4.53
C TYR A 144 10.90 -13.42 -5.36
N ASP A 145 10.31 -14.59 -5.09
CA ASP A 145 8.99 -14.94 -5.59
C ASP A 145 7.93 -14.28 -4.69
N ASN A 146 7.22 -13.31 -5.22
CA ASN A 146 6.18 -12.59 -4.49
C ASN A 146 4.80 -13.28 -4.60
N ASP A 147 4.63 -14.22 -5.53
CA ASP A 147 3.46 -15.09 -5.63
C ASP A 147 3.62 -16.30 -4.67
N GLN A 148 3.81 -16.00 -3.40
CA GLN A 148 3.89 -17.00 -2.33
C GLN A 148 3.34 -16.46 -1.03
N VAL A 149 2.58 -17.28 -0.32
CA VAL A 149 2.07 -16.96 1.01
C VAL A 149 3.20 -16.55 1.94
N LYS A 150 3.06 -15.39 2.57
CA LYS A 150 3.96 -14.84 3.59
C LYS A 150 3.29 -14.90 4.96
N PHE A 151 4.10 -15.16 5.98
CA PHE A 151 3.69 -15.12 7.37
C PHE A 151 4.48 -14.03 8.08
N VAL A 152 3.77 -13.07 8.68
CA VAL A 152 4.38 -11.93 9.37
C VAL A 152 3.88 -11.91 10.82
N VAL A 153 4.81 -11.71 11.75
CA VAL A 153 4.50 -11.42 13.15
C VAL A 153 5.04 -10.04 13.48
N SER A 154 4.20 -9.17 14.01
CA SER A 154 4.60 -7.84 14.46
C SER A 154 4.17 -7.60 15.91
N TYR A 155 4.88 -6.68 16.57
CA TYR A 155 4.54 -6.20 17.89
C TYR A 155 4.68 -4.69 17.94
N ALA A 156 3.60 -4.03 18.36
CA ALA A 156 3.57 -2.58 18.55
C ALA A 156 3.26 -2.23 20.01
N VAL A 157 3.90 -1.19 20.52
CA VAL A 157 3.64 -0.64 21.84
C VAL A 157 3.59 0.88 21.76
N ASP A 158 2.56 1.48 22.34
CA ASP A 158 2.46 2.92 22.51
C ASP A 158 3.24 3.34 23.76
N ILE A 159 4.12 4.33 23.60
CA ILE A 159 4.88 4.92 24.70
C ILE A 159 4.33 6.33 24.93
N GLU A 160 3.58 6.50 26.00
CA GLU A 160 3.15 7.83 26.46
C GLU A 160 4.35 8.56 27.07
N MET A 161 4.63 9.76 26.59
CA MET A 161 5.69 10.64 27.10
C MET A 161 5.10 11.81 27.90
#